data_faadb6cda36a8283e9d5ce0521e002c9
#
_entry.id   faadb6cda36a8283e9d5ce0521e002c9
#
_cell.length_a   1.000
_cell.length_b   1.000
_cell.length_c   1.000
_cell.angle_alpha   90.00
_cell.angle_beta   90.00
_cell.angle_gamma   90.00
#
_symmetry.space_group_name_H-M   'P 1'
#
loop_
_entity.id
_entity.type
_entity.pdbx_description
1 polymer ?
#
loop_
_entity_poly.entity_id
_entity_poly.type
_entity_poly.pdbx_seq_one_letter_code
_entity_poly.pdbx_strand_id
1 'polypeptide(L)'
;MTGRCDHVWDRSLEPWRPRTFMRCVKCGAIRRDFEHYVVMLTLDMPVESVLDVGTGNKGPVAEHYWVHYKRIKRGYVCDIWTIKENLNPIWVKLKMNALDLLDVLGPRSVDVVQAFGFLEHLEKEDGYRFLEIAEELARKLVIVSGAITLHGPTPDYKVKIDGNPYHLYRSLWRHEEFHRIGWQTDWEYYARGESYMGDVIAWKFVDPTWRRKSGLGQATRVGHL
;
A
#
# COMPACT_ATOMS: atom_id res chain seq x y z
N MET A 1 32.23 8.51 11.68
CA MET A 1 32.13 7.27 10.90
C MET A 1 30.79 6.60 11.24
N THR A 2 29.72 6.92 10.53
CA THR A 2 28.42 6.26 10.69
C THR A 2 28.47 4.96 9.88
N GLY A 3 28.86 3.88 10.54
CA GLY A 3 28.90 2.55 9.93
C GLY A 3 27.50 2.18 9.47
N ARG A 4 27.34 1.94 8.16
CA ARG A 4 26.12 1.35 7.61
C ARG A 4 25.84 0.02 8.29
N CYS A 5 24.64 -0.14 8.84
CA CYS A 5 24.21 -1.43 9.38
C CYS A 5 23.74 -2.33 8.23
N ASP A 6 24.39 -3.47 8.04
CA ASP A 6 23.84 -4.56 7.23
C ASP A 6 22.68 -5.18 7.99
N HIS A 7 21.49 -4.68 7.75
CA HIS A 7 20.31 -5.05 8.52
C HIS A 7 20.01 -6.56 8.44
N VAL A 8 19.97 -7.20 9.61
CA VAL A 8 19.47 -8.56 9.77
C VAL A 8 18.09 -8.45 10.45
N TRP A 9 17.06 -8.71 9.67
CA TRP A 9 15.68 -8.54 10.11
C TRP A 9 15.17 -9.80 10.79
N ASP A 10 14.70 -9.69 12.03
CA ASP A 10 14.11 -10.78 12.79
C ASP A 10 12.61 -10.54 13.00
N ARG A 11 11.82 -11.52 12.56
CA ARG A 11 10.36 -11.58 12.75
C ARG A 11 9.95 -12.26 14.05
N SER A 12 10.89 -12.95 14.72
CA SER A 12 10.58 -13.85 15.83
C SER A 12 10.51 -13.15 17.19
N LEU A 13 11.00 -11.92 17.30
CA LEU A 13 11.22 -11.26 18.59
C LEU A 13 9.93 -10.83 19.33
N GLU A 14 8.76 -10.87 18.67
CA GLU A 14 7.49 -10.53 19.32
C GLU A 14 6.34 -11.40 18.77
N PRO A 15 6.19 -12.64 19.25
CA PRO A 15 5.23 -13.62 18.71
C PRO A 15 3.74 -13.23 18.88
N TRP A 16 3.44 -12.22 19.69
CA TRP A 16 2.09 -11.71 19.95
C TRP A 16 1.76 -10.37 19.28
N ARG A 17 2.72 -9.74 18.62
CA ARG A 17 2.43 -8.63 17.70
C ARG A 17 2.09 -9.18 16.31
N PRO A 18 1.14 -8.56 15.59
CA PRO A 18 0.91 -8.90 14.18
C PRO A 18 2.27 -8.91 13.45
N ARG A 19 2.46 -9.83 12.51
CA ARG A 19 3.73 -10.05 11.75
C ARG A 19 4.22 -8.84 10.95
N THR A 20 3.79 -7.67 11.30
CA THR A 20 3.89 -6.39 10.61
C THR A 20 5.15 -5.60 10.93
N PHE A 21 5.92 -6.04 11.92
CA PHE A 21 7.19 -5.41 12.29
C PHE A 21 8.35 -6.38 12.10
N MET A 22 9.39 -5.90 11.44
CA MET A 22 10.70 -6.53 11.48
C MET A 22 11.66 -5.59 12.21
N ARG A 23 12.34 -6.09 13.22
CA ARG A 23 13.38 -5.34 13.93
C ARG A 23 14.76 -5.84 13.50
N CYS A 24 15.64 -4.92 13.17
CA CYS A 24 17.02 -5.28 12.92
C CYS A 24 17.70 -5.69 14.23
N VAL A 25 18.19 -6.92 14.29
CA VAL A 25 18.89 -7.45 15.49
C VAL A 25 20.22 -6.73 15.77
N LYS A 26 20.83 -6.10 14.75
CA LYS A 26 22.11 -5.42 14.88
C LYS A 26 21.99 -3.99 15.40
N CYS A 27 21.01 -3.22 14.91
CA CYS A 27 20.90 -1.78 15.22
C CYS A 27 19.56 -1.36 15.82
N GLY A 28 18.61 -2.28 15.94
CA GLY A 28 17.28 -2.00 16.48
C GLY A 28 16.33 -1.26 15.53
N ALA A 29 16.75 -0.94 14.30
CA ALA A 29 15.87 -0.31 13.33
C ALA A 29 14.60 -1.13 13.10
N ILE A 30 13.48 -0.47 12.92
CA ILE A 30 12.18 -1.11 12.69
C ILE A 30 11.84 -0.94 11.21
N ARG A 31 11.49 -2.04 10.54
CA ARG A 31 10.87 -2.02 9.22
C ARG A 31 9.38 -2.28 9.38
N ARG A 32 8.57 -1.44 8.76
CA ARG A 32 7.11 -1.59 8.66
C ARG A 32 6.79 -2.11 7.27
N ASP A 33 5.98 -3.15 7.16
CA ASP A 33 5.46 -3.62 5.88
C ASP A 33 4.07 -3.02 5.60
N PHE A 34 3.55 -3.26 4.41
CA PHE A 34 2.25 -2.74 4.00
C PHE A 34 1.11 -3.20 4.93
N GLU A 35 1.18 -4.43 5.43
CA GLU A 35 0.20 -4.96 6.37
C GLU A 35 0.15 -4.14 7.67
N HIS A 36 1.31 -3.63 8.13
CA HIS A 36 1.37 -2.76 9.30
C HIS A 36 0.50 -1.51 9.11
N TYR A 37 0.62 -0.83 7.96
CA TYR A 37 -0.18 0.36 7.69
C TYR A 37 -1.67 0.04 7.61
N VAL A 38 -2.04 -1.07 6.98
CA VAL A 38 -3.42 -1.55 6.96
C VAL A 38 -3.96 -1.72 8.39
N VAL A 39 -3.25 -2.45 9.24
CA VAL A 39 -3.65 -2.69 10.63
C VAL A 39 -3.72 -1.39 11.42
N MET A 40 -2.67 -0.57 11.38
CA MET A 40 -2.58 0.68 12.14
C MET A 40 -3.70 1.65 11.78
N LEU A 41 -4.01 1.81 10.49
CA LEU A 41 -5.00 2.77 10.02
C LEU A 41 -6.46 2.30 10.22
N THR A 42 -6.66 0.99 10.37
CA THR A 42 -8.02 0.42 10.42
C THR A 42 -8.35 -0.28 11.74
N LEU A 43 -7.44 -0.31 12.72
CA LEU A 43 -7.61 -1.08 13.97
C LEU A 43 -8.98 -0.82 14.62
N ASP A 44 -9.30 0.43 14.86
CA ASP A 44 -10.54 0.86 15.52
C ASP A 44 -11.69 1.19 14.53
N MET A 45 -11.44 1.02 13.23
CA MET A 45 -12.42 1.30 12.19
C MET A 45 -13.29 0.07 11.94
N PRO A 46 -14.62 0.17 11.98
CA PRO A 46 -15.49 -0.90 11.50
C PRO A 46 -15.36 -0.98 9.97
N VAL A 47 -14.86 -2.10 9.47
CA VAL A 47 -14.68 -2.37 8.05
C VAL A 47 -15.47 -3.62 7.67
N GLU A 48 -16.40 -3.49 6.74
CA GLU A 48 -17.20 -4.60 6.23
C GLU A 48 -16.81 -5.01 4.81
N SER A 49 -16.15 -4.12 4.07
CA SER A 49 -15.74 -4.40 2.69
C SER A 49 -14.42 -3.74 2.33
N VAL A 50 -13.63 -4.46 1.52
CA VAL A 50 -12.29 -4.05 1.08
C VAL A 50 -12.13 -4.32 -0.40
N LEU A 51 -11.50 -3.39 -1.12
CA LEU A 51 -11.00 -3.58 -2.48
C LEU A 51 -9.46 -3.52 -2.44
N ASP A 52 -8.81 -4.55 -2.95
CA ASP A 52 -7.35 -4.59 -3.14
C ASP A 52 -7.03 -4.58 -4.64
N VAL A 53 -6.23 -3.60 -5.07
CA VAL A 53 -5.92 -3.33 -6.48
C VAL A 53 -4.45 -3.63 -6.76
N GLY A 54 -4.20 -4.31 -7.88
CA GLY A 54 -2.85 -4.72 -8.26
C GLY A 54 -2.36 -5.93 -7.46
N THR A 55 -3.27 -6.83 -7.09
CA THR A 55 -2.96 -7.97 -6.19
C THR A 55 -2.02 -9.00 -6.81
N GLY A 56 -2.00 -9.10 -8.14
CA GLY A 56 -1.22 -10.11 -8.84
C GLY A 56 -1.53 -11.54 -8.38
N ASN A 57 -0.53 -12.39 -8.49
CA ASN A 57 -0.59 -13.79 -8.06
C ASN A 57 -0.34 -13.99 -6.55
N LYS A 58 0.01 -12.92 -5.82
CA LYS A 58 0.26 -13.00 -4.36
C LYS A 58 -1.03 -12.97 -3.56
N GLY A 59 -2.09 -12.37 -4.10
CA GLY A 59 -3.35 -12.14 -3.41
C GLY A 59 -3.34 -10.87 -2.57
N PRO A 60 -4.45 -10.58 -1.86
CA PRO A 60 -4.62 -9.30 -1.19
C PRO A 60 -3.65 -9.11 -0.02
N VAL A 61 -3.19 -7.88 0.15
CA VAL A 61 -2.36 -7.49 1.29
C VAL A 61 -3.20 -7.58 2.56
N ALA A 62 -2.61 -8.12 3.64
CA ALA A 62 -3.28 -8.31 4.92
C ALA A 62 -4.52 -9.22 4.86
N GLU A 63 -4.58 -10.21 3.92
CA GLU A 63 -5.73 -11.12 3.77
C GLU A 63 -6.15 -11.73 5.10
N HIS A 64 -5.18 -12.23 5.89
CA HIS A 64 -5.46 -12.85 7.19
C HIS A 64 -6.14 -11.87 8.17
N TYR A 65 -5.66 -10.63 8.21
CA TYR A 65 -6.24 -9.59 9.05
C TYR A 65 -7.70 -9.28 8.63
N TRP A 66 -7.95 -9.11 7.34
CA TRP A 66 -9.28 -8.81 6.82
C TRP A 66 -10.29 -9.92 7.11
N VAL A 67 -9.89 -11.18 6.87
CA VAL A 67 -10.78 -12.33 6.99
C VAL A 67 -11.02 -12.72 8.45
N HIS A 68 -9.95 -12.81 9.25
CA HIS A 68 -10.04 -13.41 10.59
C HIS A 68 -10.21 -12.39 11.72
N TYR A 69 -9.61 -11.21 11.62
CA TYR A 69 -9.71 -10.19 12.66
C TYR A 69 -10.82 -9.19 12.36
N LYS A 70 -10.86 -8.61 11.19
CA LYS A 70 -11.93 -7.67 10.80
C LYS A 70 -13.22 -8.37 10.43
N ARG A 71 -13.15 -9.62 9.97
CA ARG A 71 -14.32 -10.40 9.57
C ARG A 71 -15.16 -9.66 8.55
N ILE A 72 -14.49 -9.15 7.50
CA ILE A 72 -15.19 -8.44 6.42
C ILE A 72 -16.28 -9.31 5.82
N LYS A 73 -17.35 -8.69 5.37
CA LYS A 73 -18.48 -9.39 4.72
C LYS A 73 -18.20 -9.64 3.24
N ARG A 74 -17.36 -8.80 2.62
CA ARG A 74 -17.01 -8.88 1.20
C ARG A 74 -15.64 -8.26 0.92
N GLY A 75 -14.84 -8.96 0.14
CA GLY A 75 -13.61 -8.47 -0.44
C GLY A 75 -13.67 -8.45 -1.96
N TYR A 76 -12.96 -7.54 -2.58
CA TYR A 76 -12.71 -7.51 -4.01
C TYR A 76 -11.20 -7.48 -4.23
N VAL A 77 -10.74 -8.22 -5.24
CA VAL A 77 -9.37 -8.16 -5.75
C VAL A 77 -9.41 -7.78 -7.22
N CYS A 78 -8.63 -6.78 -7.61
CA CYS A 78 -8.54 -6.33 -8.98
C CYS A 78 -7.12 -6.46 -9.51
N ASP A 79 -6.98 -7.04 -10.70
CA ASP A 79 -5.73 -7.05 -11.46
C ASP A 79 -6.02 -7.22 -12.95
N ILE A 80 -5.24 -6.55 -13.79
CA ILE A 80 -5.40 -6.61 -15.25
C ILE A 80 -4.79 -7.88 -15.85
N TRP A 81 -3.76 -8.44 -15.19
CA TRP A 81 -2.98 -9.55 -15.72
C TRP A 81 -3.34 -10.88 -15.09
N THR A 82 -3.11 -11.02 -13.80
CA THR A 82 -3.32 -12.28 -13.09
C THR A 82 -3.83 -12.05 -11.68
N ILE A 83 -4.71 -12.91 -11.23
CA ILE A 83 -5.22 -12.91 -9.87
C ILE A 83 -4.98 -14.30 -9.29
N LYS A 84 -4.47 -14.36 -8.06
CA LYS A 84 -4.27 -15.61 -7.31
C LYS A 84 -5.51 -16.51 -7.39
N GLU A 85 -5.31 -17.79 -7.72
CA GLU A 85 -6.43 -18.72 -7.93
C GLU A 85 -7.14 -19.07 -6.62
N ASN A 86 -6.39 -19.49 -5.63
CA ASN A 86 -6.91 -20.00 -4.34
C ASN A 86 -7.02 -18.86 -3.31
N LEU A 87 -8.01 -18.01 -3.47
CA LEU A 87 -8.39 -17.00 -2.48
C LEU A 87 -9.47 -17.53 -1.54
N ASN A 88 -9.57 -16.92 -0.36
CA ASN A 88 -10.73 -17.13 0.50
C ASN A 88 -12.03 -16.79 -0.28
N PRO A 89 -13.10 -17.58 -0.19
CA PRO A 89 -14.35 -17.38 -0.94
C PRO A 89 -15.02 -16.01 -0.75
N ILE A 90 -14.65 -15.25 0.27
CA ILE A 90 -15.14 -13.89 0.50
C ILE A 90 -14.66 -12.90 -0.58
N TRP A 91 -13.57 -13.23 -1.30
CA TRP A 91 -12.96 -12.37 -2.31
C TRP A 91 -13.55 -12.60 -3.70
N VAL A 92 -14.13 -11.55 -4.25
CA VAL A 92 -14.60 -11.49 -5.64
C VAL A 92 -13.46 -11.03 -6.54
N LYS A 93 -13.19 -11.77 -7.60
CA LYS A 93 -12.11 -11.47 -8.56
C LYS A 93 -12.63 -10.57 -9.67
N LEU A 94 -11.96 -9.44 -9.88
CA LEU A 94 -12.22 -8.47 -10.93
C LEU A 94 -10.99 -8.43 -11.86
N LYS A 95 -11.02 -9.21 -12.93
CA LYS A 95 -9.94 -9.21 -13.94
C LYS A 95 -10.19 -8.11 -14.95
N MET A 96 -9.71 -6.90 -14.65
CA MET A 96 -9.99 -5.71 -15.43
C MET A 96 -8.97 -4.59 -15.19
N ASN A 97 -9.05 -3.52 -15.98
CA ASN A 97 -8.30 -2.31 -15.74
C ASN A 97 -8.83 -1.60 -14.48
N ALA A 98 -7.94 -1.18 -13.59
CA ALA A 98 -8.30 -0.47 -12.38
C ALA A 98 -8.98 0.89 -12.63
N LEU A 99 -8.73 1.51 -13.78
CA LEU A 99 -9.35 2.78 -14.17
C LEU A 99 -10.84 2.66 -14.52
N ASP A 100 -11.34 1.44 -14.72
CA ASP A 100 -12.75 1.16 -15.02
C ASP A 100 -13.55 0.68 -13.79
N LEU A 101 -12.90 0.61 -12.62
CA LEU A 101 -13.51 0.08 -11.39
C LEU A 101 -14.74 0.85 -10.92
N LEU A 102 -14.77 2.18 -11.14
CA LEU A 102 -15.89 3.01 -10.74
C LEU A 102 -17.15 2.68 -11.52
N ASP A 103 -17.03 2.34 -12.81
CA ASP A 103 -18.15 1.95 -13.67
C ASP A 103 -18.76 0.60 -13.26
N VAL A 104 -17.94 -0.29 -12.68
CA VAL A 104 -18.37 -1.64 -12.29
C VAL A 104 -18.92 -1.68 -10.86
N LEU A 105 -18.26 -1.01 -9.93
CA LEU A 105 -18.62 -1.06 -8.51
C LEU A 105 -19.52 0.09 -8.07
N GLY A 106 -19.46 1.23 -8.77
CA GLY A 106 -20.10 2.47 -8.39
C GLY A 106 -19.44 3.19 -7.21
N PRO A 107 -19.81 4.47 -6.98
CA PRO A 107 -19.22 5.27 -5.90
C PRO A 107 -19.64 4.73 -4.53
N ARG A 108 -18.75 4.92 -3.53
CA ARG A 108 -18.98 4.51 -2.14
C ARG A 108 -19.33 3.02 -1.98
N SER A 109 -18.76 2.17 -2.81
CA SER A 109 -19.09 0.74 -2.86
C SER A 109 -18.37 -0.09 -1.80
N VAL A 110 -17.18 0.34 -1.36
CA VAL A 110 -16.36 -0.36 -0.37
C VAL A 110 -15.94 0.55 0.78
N ASP A 111 -15.63 -0.02 1.95
CA ASP A 111 -15.17 0.77 3.10
C ASP A 111 -13.71 1.22 2.92
N VAL A 112 -12.87 0.32 2.45
CA VAL A 112 -11.43 0.56 2.27
C VAL A 112 -11.02 0.18 0.84
N VAL A 113 -10.26 1.05 0.19
CA VAL A 113 -9.51 0.74 -1.03
C VAL A 113 -8.04 0.70 -0.67
N GLN A 114 -7.35 -0.36 -1.06
CA GLN A 114 -5.90 -0.50 -0.90
C GLN A 114 -5.25 -0.88 -2.23
N ALA A 115 -4.04 -0.31 -2.50
CA ALA A 115 -3.26 -0.60 -3.70
C ALA A 115 -1.76 -0.46 -3.38
N PHE A 116 -1.08 -1.56 -3.22
CA PHE A 116 0.32 -1.60 -2.83
C PHE A 116 1.22 -2.12 -3.94
N GLY A 117 2.32 -1.40 -4.21
CA GLY A 117 3.20 -1.73 -5.32
C GLY A 117 2.46 -1.66 -6.65
N PHE A 118 1.63 -0.65 -6.84
CA PHE A 118 0.72 -0.54 -7.98
C PHE A 118 0.91 0.77 -8.77
N LEU A 119 1.02 1.91 -8.08
CA LEU A 119 1.05 3.22 -8.74
C LEU A 119 2.24 3.39 -9.67
N GLU A 120 3.38 2.78 -9.36
CA GLU A 120 4.59 2.82 -10.18
C GLU A 120 4.42 2.14 -11.54
N HIS A 121 3.41 1.31 -11.71
CA HIS A 121 3.12 0.61 -12.95
C HIS A 121 2.18 1.39 -13.88
N LEU A 122 1.62 2.49 -13.42
CA LEU A 122 0.79 3.40 -14.20
C LEU A 122 1.62 4.57 -14.75
N GLU A 123 1.24 5.09 -15.92
CA GLU A 123 1.67 6.43 -16.31
C GLU A 123 1.21 7.44 -15.24
N LYS A 124 1.91 8.55 -15.09
CA LYS A 124 1.68 9.49 -13.99
C LYS A 124 0.25 10.03 -13.95
N GLU A 125 -0.27 10.38 -15.10
CA GLU A 125 -1.63 10.90 -15.28
C GLU A 125 -2.68 9.84 -14.90
N ASP A 126 -2.48 8.60 -15.32
CA ASP A 126 -3.35 7.48 -14.96
C ASP A 126 -3.27 7.16 -13.47
N GLY A 127 -2.10 7.34 -12.87
CA GLY A 127 -1.93 7.22 -11.43
C GLY A 127 -2.77 8.24 -10.65
N TYR A 128 -2.76 9.51 -11.05
CA TYR A 128 -3.63 10.54 -10.45
C TYR A 128 -5.11 10.23 -10.66
N ARG A 129 -5.50 9.83 -11.87
CA ARG A 129 -6.89 9.41 -12.15
C ARG A 129 -7.31 8.23 -11.29
N PHE A 130 -6.41 7.25 -11.08
CA PHE A 130 -6.68 6.13 -10.18
C PHE A 130 -6.90 6.59 -8.73
N LEU A 131 -6.11 7.55 -8.23
CA LEU A 131 -6.31 8.09 -6.87
C LEU A 131 -7.69 8.73 -6.71
N GLU A 132 -8.18 9.46 -7.70
CA GLU A 132 -9.54 10.04 -7.72
C GLU A 132 -10.60 8.93 -7.71
N ILE A 133 -10.47 7.92 -8.58
CA ILE A 133 -11.36 6.75 -8.62
C ILE A 133 -11.38 6.03 -7.27
N ALA A 134 -10.22 5.82 -6.66
CA ALA A 134 -10.11 5.15 -5.37
C ALA A 134 -10.81 5.94 -4.24
N GLU A 135 -10.69 7.28 -4.25
CA GLU A 135 -11.43 8.14 -3.32
C GLU A 135 -12.94 8.07 -3.52
N GLU A 136 -13.40 8.00 -4.76
CA GLU A 136 -14.83 7.88 -5.06
C GLU A 136 -15.39 6.50 -4.67
N LEU A 137 -14.64 5.42 -4.87
CA LEU A 137 -15.04 4.07 -4.49
C LEU A 137 -15.11 3.87 -2.98
N ALA A 138 -14.19 4.50 -2.23
CA ALA A 138 -14.07 4.32 -0.80
C ALA A 138 -15.14 5.08 -0.01
N ARG A 139 -15.69 4.45 1.04
CA ARG A 139 -16.51 5.12 2.05
C ARG A 139 -15.69 5.75 3.16
N LYS A 140 -14.53 5.15 3.52
CA LYS A 140 -13.80 5.50 4.74
C LYS A 140 -12.34 5.84 4.49
N LEU A 141 -11.61 4.99 3.77
CA LEU A 141 -10.15 5.08 3.70
C LEU A 141 -9.63 4.57 2.36
N VAL A 142 -8.64 5.28 1.83
CA VAL A 142 -7.79 4.79 0.75
C VAL A 142 -6.35 4.70 1.27
N ILE A 143 -5.66 3.58 0.96
CA ILE A 143 -4.25 3.37 1.28
C ILE A 143 -3.55 2.90 0.02
N VAL A 144 -2.47 3.57 -0.37
CA VAL A 144 -1.71 3.21 -1.57
C VAL A 144 -0.21 3.22 -1.28
N SER A 145 0.55 2.55 -2.12
CA SER A 145 1.99 2.77 -2.20
C SER A 145 2.45 2.97 -3.64
N GLY A 146 3.57 3.64 -3.79
CA GLY A 146 4.24 3.82 -5.05
C GLY A 146 5.75 3.86 -4.85
N ALA A 147 6.49 3.40 -5.85
CA ALA A 147 7.95 3.37 -5.79
C ALA A 147 8.53 4.80 -5.81
N ILE A 148 9.53 5.01 -4.96
CA ILE A 148 10.33 6.24 -4.88
C ILE A 148 11.79 5.90 -5.12
N THR A 149 12.51 6.72 -5.91
CA THR A 149 13.96 6.64 -5.97
C THR A 149 14.58 7.95 -5.47
N LEU A 150 15.70 7.85 -4.78
CA LEU A 150 16.45 9.01 -4.29
C LEU A 150 17.21 9.74 -5.39
N HIS A 151 17.50 9.06 -6.49
CA HIS A 151 18.39 9.57 -7.55
C HIS A 151 17.68 9.85 -8.87
N GLY A 152 16.34 9.94 -8.86
CA GLY A 152 15.53 10.17 -10.06
C GLY A 152 15.27 8.88 -10.87
N PRO A 153 14.53 8.99 -11.97
CA PRO A 153 14.22 7.85 -12.80
C PRO A 153 15.50 7.34 -13.46
N THR A 154 15.95 6.14 -13.07
CA THR A 154 16.93 5.42 -13.87
C THR A 154 16.19 4.78 -15.03
N PRO A 155 16.54 5.12 -16.32
CA PRO A 155 15.82 4.63 -17.49
C PRO A 155 15.79 3.09 -17.61
N ASP A 156 16.65 2.42 -16.87
CA ASP A 156 16.91 0.98 -17.01
C ASP A 156 16.17 0.09 -16.01
N TYR A 157 15.29 0.65 -15.17
CA TYR A 157 14.49 -0.15 -14.25
C TYR A 157 13.31 -0.83 -14.95
N LYS A 158 13.62 -1.52 -16.06
CA LYS A 158 12.70 -2.44 -16.73
C LYS A 158 12.78 -3.80 -16.05
N VAL A 159 12.20 -3.91 -14.87
CA VAL A 159 12.08 -5.23 -14.24
C VAL A 159 10.99 -5.99 -14.96
N LYS A 160 11.37 -6.82 -15.94
CA LYS A 160 10.50 -7.90 -16.45
C LYS A 160 10.43 -8.96 -15.36
N ILE A 161 9.47 -8.84 -14.48
CA ILE A 161 9.16 -9.89 -13.51
C ILE A 161 8.04 -10.74 -14.13
N ASP A 162 8.27 -12.06 -14.24
CA ASP A 162 7.29 -13.07 -14.63
C ASP A 162 6.64 -12.88 -16.02
N GLY A 163 7.31 -12.17 -16.97
CA GLY A 163 6.78 -11.92 -18.30
C GLY A 163 5.56 -11.01 -18.36
N ASN A 164 5.18 -10.40 -17.24
CA ASN A 164 4.05 -9.49 -17.13
C ASN A 164 4.41 -8.10 -17.73
N PRO A 165 3.81 -7.68 -18.83
CA PRO A 165 4.11 -6.37 -19.44
C PRO A 165 3.68 -5.18 -18.60
N TYR A 166 2.81 -5.40 -17.61
CA TYR A 166 2.31 -4.36 -16.70
C TYR A 166 3.23 -4.15 -15.50
N HIS A 167 4.26 -4.99 -15.28
CA HIS A 167 5.25 -4.79 -14.20
C HIS A 167 6.35 -3.77 -14.54
N LEU A 168 6.24 -3.08 -15.66
CA LEU A 168 7.18 -1.99 -15.99
C LEU A 168 6.91 -0.79 -15.07
N TYR A 169 7.98 -0.23 -14.49
CA TYR A 169 7.88 1.04 -13.79
C TYR A 169 7.74 2.18 -14.81
N ARG A 170 6.63 2.89 -14.74
CA ARG A 170 6.26 3.99 -15.62
C ARG A 170 6.29 5.33 -14.91
N SER A 171 6.11 5.33 -13.59
CA SER A 171 6.12 6.54 -12.79
C SER A 171 6.80 6.32 -11.43
N LEU A 172 7.27 7.42 -10.86
CA LEU A 172 7.81 7.47 -9.51
C LEU A 172 7.00 8.44 -8.67
N TRP A 173 6.83 8.13 -7.41
CA TRP A 173 5.93 8.87 -6.53
C TRP A 173 6.69 9.46 -5.35
N ARG A 174 6.45 10.75 -5.06
CA ARG A 174 7.06 11.47 -3.95
C ARG A 174 5.99 11.91 -2.96
N HIS A 175 6.34 11.99 -1.69
CA HIS A 175 5.41 12.40 -0.64
C HIS A 175 4.83 13.80 -0.86
N GLU A 176 5.59 14.75 -1.44
CA GLU A 176 5.10 16.09 -1.74
C GLU A 176 3.94 16.09 -2.75
N GLU A 177 3.92 15.13 -3.66
CA GLU A 177 2.86 15.01 -4.65
C GLU A 177 1.54 14.63 -3.97
N PHE A 178 1.59 13.66 -3.05
CA PHE A 178 0.44 13.27 -2.24
C PHE A 178 -0.04 14.39 -1.30
N HIS A 179 0.90 15.10 -0.66
CA HIS A 179 0.54 16.22 0.22
C HIS A 179 -0.18 17.34 -0.53
N ARG A 180 0.19 17.64 -1.79
CA ARG A 180 -0.49 18.65 -2.62
C ARG A 180 -1.96 18.32 -2.88
N ILE A 181 -2.32 17.05 -2.93
CA ILE A 181 -3.70 16.59 -3.11
C ILE A 181 -4.40 16.22 -1.80
N GLY A 182 -3.81 16.59 -0.65
CA GLY A 182 -4.41 16.45 0.68
C GLY A 182 -4.31 15.07 1.32
N TRP A 183 -3.39 14.23 0.84
CA TRP A 183 -3.11 12.91 1.41
C TRP A 183 -2.06 12.99 2.50
N GLN A 184 -2.09 12.06 3.43
CA GLN A 184 -1.05 11.82 4.42
C GLN A 184 -0.07 10.78 3.87
N THR A 185 1.20 10.89 4.28
CA THR A 185 2.23 9.96 3.82
C THR A 185 3.15 9.54 4.95
N ASP A 186 3.69 8.36 4.79
CA ASP A 186 4.92 7.90 5.42
C ASP A 186 5.79 7.29 4.32
N TRP A 187 7.06 7.05 4.60
CA TRP A 187 7.95 6.51 3.59
C TRP A 187 8.97 5.59 4.22
N GLU A 188 9.28 4.54 3.50
CA GLU A 188 10.27 3.56 3.89
C GLU A 188 11.38 3.50 2.85
N TYR A 189 12.61 3.67 3.31
CA TYR A 189 13.79 3.47 2.47
C TYR A 189 14.38 2.09 2.72
N TYR A 190 14.69 1.39 1.64
CA TYR A 190 15.53 0.21 1.71
C TYR A 190 16.70 0.35 0.74
N ALA A 191 17.87 -0.13 1.17
CA ALA A 191 19.06 -0.19 0.32
C ALA A 191 19.02 -1.50 -0.48
N ARG A 192 19.12 -1.41 -1.80
CA ARG A 192 19.28 -2.56 -2.68
C ARG A 192 20.58 -2.38 -3.46
N GLY A 193 21.65 -2.98 -2.97
CA GLY A 193 22.98 -2.79 -3.54
C GLY A 193 23.45 -1.33 -3.45
N GLU A 194 23.87 -0.74 -4.56
CA GLU A 194 24.28 0.67 -4.66
C GLU A 194 23.09 1.64 -4.87
N SER A 195 21.88 1.12 -5.12
CA SER A 195 20.68 1.90 -5.37
C SER A 195 19.81 1.95 -4.11
N TYR A 196 19.42 3.16 -3.72
CA TYR A 196 18.43 3.36 -2.68
C TYR A 196 17.06 3.42 -3.33
N MET A 197 16.24 2.44 -3.03
CA MET A 197 14.84 2.42 -3.42
C MET A 197 13.99 2.38 -2.18
N GLY A 198 12.84 3.02 -2.24
CA GLY A 198 11.86 3.00 -1.18
C GLY A 198 10.46 3.08 -1.78
N ASP A 199 9.50 2.85 -0.93
CA ASP A 199 8.10 3.07 -1.24
C ASP A 199 7.60 4.25 -0.41
N VAL A 200 6.85 5.14 -1.05
CA VAL A 200 5.98 6.06 -0.34
C VAL A 200 4.68 5.32 -0.04
N ILE A 201 4.30 5.34 1.23
CA ILE A 201 2.96 4.90 1.63
C ILE A 201 2.12 6.15 1.81
N ALA A 202 0.98 6.19 1.14
CA ALA A 202 0.07 7.32 1.21
C ALA A 202 -1.35 6.86 1.57
N TRP A 203 -2.06 7.68 2.35
CA TRP A 203 -3.45 7.37 2.72
C TRP A 203 -4.28 8.64 2.84
N LYS A 204 -5.58 8.47 2.63
CA LYS A 204 -6.58 9.52 2.82
C LYS A 204 -7.82 8.95 3.48
N PHE A 205 -8.19 9.53 4.62
CA PHE A 205 -9.50 9.29 5.21
C PHE A 205 -10.55 10.07 4.41
N VAL A 206 -11.36 9.34 3.66
CA VAL A 206 -12.45 9.90 2.86
C VAL A 206 -13.58 10.37 3.76
N ASP A 207 -13.83 9.63 4.83
CA ASP A 207 -14.69 10.07 5.93
C ASP A 207 -13.84 10.77 7.00
N PRO A 208 -13.97 12.08 7.16
CA PRO A 208 -13.13 12.86 8.09
C PRO A 208 -13.35 12.52 9.57
N THR A 209 -14.43 11.81 9.91
CA THR A 209 -14.69 11.40 11.30
C THR A 209 -13.64 10.40 11.81
N TRP A 210 -13.08 9.58 10.93
CA TRP A 210 -12.04 8.62 11.28
C TRP A 210 -10.66 9.25 11.46
N ARG A 211 -10.38 10.35 10.77
CA ARG A 211 -9.13 11.12 10.94
C ARG A 211 -8.93 11.59 12.37
N ARG A 212 -10.00 11.92 13.07
CA ARG A 212 -9.93 12.43 14.47
C ARG A 212 -9.75 11.30 15.48
N LYS A 213 -10.25 10.11 15.21
CA LYS A 213 -10.21 8.97 16.13
C LYS A 213 -8.87 8.23 16.12
N SER A 214 -8.18 8.21 15.00
CA SER A 214 -6.94 7.46 14.83
C SER A 214 -5.73 8.03 15.59
N GLY A 215 -5.83 9.22 16.19
CA GLY A 215 -4.69 9.87 16.85
C GLY A 215 -3.53 10.24 15.91
N LEU A 216 -3.57 9.81 14.67
CA LEU A 216 -2.56 10.02 13.63
C LEU A 216 -2.62 11.42 13.01
N GLY A 217 -3.50 12.27 13.50
CA GLY A 217 -3.68 13.66 13.00
C GLY A 217 -2.59 14.64 13.44
N GLN A 218 -1.66 14.23 14.28
CA GLN A 218 -0.46 15.00 14.61
C GLN A 218 0.73 14.26 14.02
N ALA A 219 1.13 14.67 12.81
CA ALA A 219 2.41 14.29 12.26
C ALA A 219 3.49 14.65 13.30
N THR A 220 3.96 13.69 14.03
CA THR A 220 5.24 13.81 14.73
C THR A 220 6.26 14.04 13.64
N ARG A 221 6.72 15.29 13.51
CA ARG A 221 7.97 15.60 12.85
C ARG A 221 9.04 14.74 13.55
N VAL A 222 9.31 13.59 13.00
CA VAL A 222 10.50 12.84 13.35
C VAL A 222 11.65 13.67 12.79
N GLY A 223 12.38 14.30 13.70
CA GLY A 223 13.48 15.19 13.37
C GLY A 223 14.50 14.43 12.50
N HIS A 224 14.94 15.12 11.50
CA HIS A 224 16.15 14.76 10.78
C HIS A 224 17.33 14.72 11.77
N LEU A 225 17.94 13.57 11.91
CA LEU A 225 19.32 13.43 12.35
C LEU A 225 20.16 12.84 11.21
#